data_163dd34e1b131bda4503e19c6a23af37
#
_entry.id   163dd34e1b131bda4503e19c6a23af37
#
_cell.length_a   1.000
_cell.length_b   1.000
_cell.length_c   1.000
_cell.angle_alpha   90.00
_cell.angle_beta   90.00
_cell.angle_gamma   90.00
#
_symmetry.space_group_name_H-M   'P 1'
#
loop_
_entity.id
_entity.type
_entity.pdbx_description
1 polymer ?
#
loop_
_entity_poly.entity_id
_entity_poly.type
_entity_poly.pdbx_seq_one_letter_code
_entity_poly.pdbx_strand_id
1 'polypeptide(L)'
;MAGVKIETSYGDIVLKLYDETPLHRDNFLKLVGEGFYDGTLFHRVIKEFMIQGGDPDSKGAPKNKSLGAGDVGYTIPAEFNPALYHKRGALAAARQGDNVNPERRSSGCQFYIVWGKKYSEGQMAQLSKQMRMQAEQQVFNGLVAEHRKEVMELRRNRDQAGLMALQEELSAQTDAIVKEKGLGVLSDEQKKVYTSLGGTPFLDGQYTVFGEVVQGLEVVARIQEAGTDGNDRPLKDIQMKISLF
;
A
#
# COMPACT_ATOMS: atom_id res chain seq x y z
N MET A 1 6.57 9.54 22.40
CA MET A 1 5.93 9.33 21.07
C MET A 1 4.46 9.68 21.23
N ALA A 2 3.92 10.56 20.40
CA ALA A 2 2.48 10.87 20.43
C ALA A 2 1.72 9.62 19.98
N GLY A 3 0.76 9.17 20.80
CA GLY A 3 -0.17 8.13 20.43
C GLY A 3 -1.27 8.71 19.53
N VAL A 4 -1.76 7.91 18.61
CA VAL A 4 -2.90 8.29 17.75
C VAL A 4 -4.05 7.34 18.03
N LYS A 5 -5.25 7.89 18.26
CA LYS A 5 -6.46 7.13 18.50
C LYS A 5 -7.51 7.44 17.43
N ILE A 6 -8.05 6.39 16.84
CA ILE A 6 -9.22 6.46 15.94
C ILE A 6 -10.44 5.99 16.74
N GLU A 7 -11.40 6.85 16.94
CA GLU A 7 -12.68 6.55 17.58
C GLU A 7 -13.72 6.23 16.52
N THR A 8 -14.45 5.13 16.68
CA THR A 8 -15.51 4.69 15.76
C THR A 8 -16.70 4.14 16.55
N SER A 9 -17.84 3.95 15.88
CA SER A 9 -18.99 3.26 16.47
C SER A 9 -18.74 1.78 16.78
N TYR A 10 -17.63 1.21 16.30
CA TYR A 10 -17.21 -0.16 16.58
C TYR A 10 -16.23 -0.25 17.77
N GLY A 11 -15.71 0.90 18.24
CA GLY A 11 -14.72 1.04 19.29
C GLY A 11 -13.50 1.82 18.85
N ASP A 12 -12.49 1.86 19.69
CA ASP A 12 -11.28 2.63 19.50
C ASP A 12 -10.16 1.76 18.92
N ILE A 13 -9.37 2.36 18.02
CA ILE A 13 -8.16 1.77 17.44
C ILE A 13 -7.01 2.69 17.81
N VAL A 14 -5.98 2.15 18.46
CA VAL A 14 -4.77 2.89 18.83
C VAL A 14 -3.64 2.54 17.86
N LEU A 15 -3.02 3.57 17.31
CA LEU A 15 -1.95 3.47 16.34
C LEU A 15 -0.62 3.92 16.93
N LYS A 16 0.44 3.22 16.55
CA LYS A 16 1.83 3.66 16.67
C LYS A 16 2.33 4.03 15.28
N LEU A 17 2.91 5.21 15.14
CA LEU A 17 3.55 5.65 13.90
C LEU A 17 5.05 5.34 13.94
N TYR A 18 5.65 5.10 12.76
CA TYR A 18 7.05 4.74 12.62
C TYR A 18 7.93 5.97 12.36
N ASP A 19 9.08 6.02 13.02
CA ASP A 19 10.07 7.08 12.85
C ASP A 19 10.85 6.95 11.53
N GLU A 20 10.88 5.75 10.97
CA GLU A 20 11.54 5.41 9.73
C GLU A 20 10.81 5.93 8.47
N THR A 21 9.59 6.43 8.63
CA THR A 21 8.79 7.05 7.56
C THR A 21 8.33 8.46 7.97
N PRO A 22 9.27 9.40 8.18
CA PRO A 22 8.99 10.70 8.78
C PRO A 22 8.05 11.56 7.96
N LEU A 23 8.10 11.51 6.62
CA LEU A 23 7.22 12.31 5.77
C LEU A 23 5.75 11.92 5.96
N HIS A 24 5.45 10.61 5.97
CA HIS A 24 4.10 10.11 6.19
C HIS A 24 3.66 10.33 7.63
N ARG A 25 4.53 10.03 8.61
CA ARG A 25 4.26 10.25 10.04
C ARG A 25 3.88 11.71 10.32
N ASP A 26 4.74 12.64 9.92
CA ASP A 26 4.58 14.06 10.26
C ASP A 26 3.37 14.67 9.55
N ASN A 27 3.12 14.28 8.29
CA ASN A 27 1.93 14.68 7.56
C ASN A 27 0.64 14.14 8.23
N PHE A 28 0.62 12.88 8.64
CA PHE A 28 -0.53 12.29 9.31
C PHE A 28 -0.81 12.98 10.65
N LEU A 29 0.23 13.20 11.47
CA LEU A 29 0.12 13.92 12.74
C LEU A 29 -0.39 15.36 12.56
N LYS A 30 0.07 16.08 11.52
CA LYS A 30 -0.42 17.40 11.16
C LYS A 30 -1.93 17.38 10.90
N LEU A 31 -2.39 16.50 10.01
CA LEU A 31 -3.80 16.41 9.65
C LEU A 31 -4.67 15.98 10.84
N VAL A 32 -4.18 15.10 11.71
CA VAL A 32 -4.86 14.73 12.96
C VAL A 32 -4.98 15.95 13.88
N GLY A 33 -3.89 16.71 14.06
CA GLY A 33 -3.88 17.92 14.89
C GLY A 33 -4.82 19.02 14.38
N GLU A 34 -5.04 19.09 13.07
CA GLU A 34 -5.98 20.01 12.43
C GLU A 34 -7.45 19.52 12.48
N GLY A 35 -7.73 18.33 13.02
CA GLY A 35 -9.07 17.72 13.03
C GLY A 35 -9.57 17.34 11.63
N PHE A 36 -8.63 17.20 10.67
CA PHE A 36 -8.98 16.93 9.27
C PHE A 36 -9.84 15.68 9.10
N TYR A 37 -9.57 14.62 9.87
CA TYR A 37 -10.24 13.34 9.75
C TYR A 37 -11.62 13.27 10.45
N ASP A 38 -11.98 14.28 11.24
CA ASP A 38 -13.23 14.27 12.01
C ASP A 38 -14.43 14.20 11.09
N GLY A 39 -15.23 13.14 11.24
CA GLY A 39 -16.42 12.88 10.44
C GLY A 39 -16.17 12.21 9.09
N THR A 40 -14.90 11.93 8.72
CA THR A 40 -14.62 11.10 7.55
C THR A 40 -15.01 9.64 7.81
N LEU A 41 -15.15 8.86 6.74
CA LEU A 41 -15.62 7.48 6.80
C LEU A 41 -14.46 6.49 6.52
N PHE A 42 -14.59 5.29 7.08
CA PHE A 42 -14.03 4.12 6.41
C PHE A 42 -14.89 3.84 5.16
N HIS A 43 -14.56 4.49 4.07
CA HIS A 43 -15.39 4.52 2.86
C HIS A 43 -15.22 3.32 1.95
N ARG A 44 -14.17 2.51 2.18
CA ARG A 44 -13.89 1.29 1.42
C ARG A 44 -13.42 0.19 2.36
N VAL A 45 -14.17 -0.89 2.40
CA VAL A 45 -13.91 -2.04 3.26
C VAL A 45 -13.97 -3.30 2.42
N ILE A 46 -12.89 -4.07 2.41
CA ILE A 46 -12.82 -5.34 1.71
C ILE A 46 -12.43 -6.43 2.72
N LYS A 47 -13.31 -7.39 2.90
CA LYS A 47 -13.10 -8.54 3.78
C LYS A 47 -11.82 -9.29 3.43
N GLU A 48 -11.08 -9.72 4.44
CA GLU A 48 -9.78 -10.41 4.30
C GLU A 48 -8.73 -9.59 3.53
N PHE A 49 -8.91 -8.28 3.44
CA PHE A 49 -7.96 -7.40 2.77
C PHE A 49 -7.61 -6.17 3.63
N MET A 50 -8.45 -5.14 3.66
CA MET A 50 -8.16 -3.90 4.37
C MET A 50 -9.41 -3.06 4.65
N ILE A 51 -9.28 -2.08 5.54
CA ILE A 51 -10.23 -0.99 5.73
C ILE A 51 -9.54 0.33 5.39
N GLN A 52 -10.15 1.12 4.50
CA GLN A 52 -9.59 2.36 3.97
C GLN A 52 -10.45 3.55 4.34
N GLY A 53 -9.80 4.65 4.72
CA GLY A 53 -10.43 5.90 5.09
C GLY A 53 -9.59 7.12 4.71
N GLY A 54 -10.00 8.29 5.22
CA GLY A 54 -9.28 9.54 5.04
C GLY A 54 -9.68 10.36 3.81
N ASP A 55 -10.70 9.95 3.06
CA ASP A 55 -11.29 10.76 1.98
C ASP A 55 -12.07 11.94 2.56
N PRO A 56 -11.67 13.20 2.33
CA PRO A 56 -12.38 14.38 2.82
C PRO A 56 -13.81 14.48 2.26
N ASP A 57 -14.03 13.96 1.05
CA ASP A 57 -15.33 13.95 0.40
C ASP A 57 -16.34 12.99 1.04
N SER A 58 -15.86 12.15 1.96
CA SER A 58 -16.71 11.20 2.68
C SER A 58 -17.50 11.84 3.83
N LYS A 59 -17.13 13.06 4.27
CA LYS A 59 -17.84 13.76 5.36
C LYS A 59 -19.29 14.07 4.96
N GLY A 60 -20.25 13.45 5.68
CA GLY A 60 -21.67 13.65 5.40
C GLY A 60 -22.12 13.23 4.00
N ALA A 61 -21.34 12.39 3.32
CA ALA A 61 -21.60 12.00 1.94
C ALA A 61 -22.90 11.20 1.80
N PRO A 62 -23.79 11.57 0.86
CA PRO A 62 -24.97 10.76 0.57
C PRO A 62 -24.58 9.37 0.05
N LYS A 63 -25.47 8.39 0.19
CA LYS A 63 -25.18 6.99 -0.14
C LYS A 63 -24.80 6.74 -1.61
N ASN A 64 -25.32 7.56 -2.51
CA ASN A 64 -25.06 7.47 -3.95
C ASN A 64 -23.78 8.19 -4.40
N LYS A 65 -23.06 8.87 -3.49
CA LYS A 65 -21.81 9.56 -3.84
C LYS A 65 -20.67 8.54 -3.97
N SER A 66 -19.98 8.57 -5.11
CA SER A 66 -18.71 7.84 -5.27
C SER A 66 -17.63 8.47 -4.39
N LEU A 67 -16.89 7.64 -3.65
CA LEU A 67 -15.84 8.05 -2.72
C LEU A 67 -14.50 7.45 -3.13
N GLY A 68 -13.43 7.96 -2.54
CA GLY A 68 -12.07 7.50 -2.78
C GLY A 68 -11.25 8.39 -3.72
N ALA A 69 -11.86 9.44 -4.30
CA ALA A 69 -11.17 10.39 -5.17
C ALA A 69 -10.76 11.70 -4.47
N GLY A 70 -11.26 11.95 -3.26
CA GLY A 70 -10.92 13.16 -2.51
C GLY A 70 -9.45 13.18 -2.07
N ASP A 71 -8.84 14.36 -2.09
CA ASP A 71 -7.47 14.59 -1.69
C ASP A 71 -7.28 15.93 -0.95
N VAL A 72 -6.04 16.23 -0.57
CA VAL A 72 -5.63 17.47 0.09
C VAL A 72 -4.84 18.41 -0.83
N GLY A 73 -4.81 18.13 -2.14
CA GLY A 73 -4.11 18.92 -3.15
C GLY A 73 -2.61 18.65 -3.24
N TYR A 74 -2.09 17.64 -2.54
CA TYR A 74 -0.68 17.22 -2.61
C TYR A 74 -0.52 15.72 -2.39
N THR A 75 0.62 15.21 -2.80
CA THR A 75 1.05 13.82 -2.62
C THR A 75 2.36 13.76 -1.84
N ILE A 76 2.65 12.62 -1.22
CA ILE A 76 3.86 12.39 -0.42
C ILE A 76 4.79 11.45 -1.19
N PRO A 77 6.10 11.75 -1.31
CA PRO A 77 7.06 10.81 -1.88
C PRO A 77 7.02 9.46 -1.15
N ALA A 78 7.18 8.36 -1.89
CA ALA A 78 7.21 7.04 -1.29
C ALA A 78 8.39 6.89 -0.30
N GLU A 79 8.12 6.25 0.84
CA GLU A 79 9.11 5.89 1.86
C GLU A 79 9.11 4.37 2.05
N PHE A 80 9.49 3.62 1.00
CA PHE A 80 9.54 2.17 1.05
C PHE A 80 10.69 1.70 1.94
N ASN A 81 10.37 0.90 2.94
CA ASN A 81 11.33 0.28 3.84
C ASN A 81 11.04 -1.22 3.95
N PRO A 82 11.97 -2.11 3.59
CA PRO A 82 11.76 -3.54 3.64
C PRO A 82 11.46 -4.10 5.04
N ALA A 83 11.85 -3.39 6.10
CA ALA A 83 11.55 -3.77 7.48
C ALA A 83 10.08 -3.45 7.86
N LEU A 84 9.41 -2.59 7.10
CA LEU A 84 8.03 -2.16 7.32
C LEU A 84 7.13 -2.78 6.25
N TYR A 85 6.40 -3.81 6.61
CA TYR A 85 5.65 -4.64 5.68
C TYR A 85 4.19 -4.77 6.08
N HIS A 86 3.34 -5.21 5.15
CA HIS A 86 1.89 -5.24 5.27
C HIS A 86 1.36 -6.42 6.11
N LYS A 87 1.90 -6.61 7.32
CA LYS A 87 1.33 -7.53 8.30
C LYS A 87 -0.08 -7.08 8.72
N ARG A 88 -0.89 -7.98 9.27
CA ARG A 88 -2.18 -7.61 9.85
C ARG A 88 -2.00 -6.52 10.91
N GLY A 89 -2.82 -5.48 10.81
CA GLY A 89 -2.72 -4.29 11.65
C GLY A 89 -1.75 -3.21 11.15
N ALA A 90 -1.03 -3.43 10.05
CA ALA A 90 -0.19 -2.38 9.45
C ALA A 90 -1.04 -1.21 8.98
N LEU A 91 -0.56 0.02 9.22
CA LEU A 91 -1.11 1.27 8.71
C LEU A 91 -0.30 1.71 7.51
N ALA A 92 -0.94 1.88 6.36
CA ALA A 92 -0.28 2.23 5.11
C ALA A 92 -1.03 3.35 4.37
N ALA A 93 -0.30 4.08 3.53
CA ALA A 93 -0.86 5.15 2.72
C ALA A 93 -1.45 4.62 1.41
N ALA A 94 -2.66 5.05 1.08
CA ALA A 94 -3.24 4.78 -0.23
C ALA A 94 -2.54 5.59 -1.33
N ARG A 95 -2.66 5.17 -2.58
CA ARG A 95 -2.13 5.87 -3.75
C ARG A 95 -2.87 5.50 -5.03
N GLN A 96 -2.69 6.33 -6.04
CA GLN A 96 -3.15 6.01 -7.40
C GLN A 96 -2.28 4.92 -8.04
N GLY A 97 -2.82 4.23 -9.04
CA GLY A 97 -2.14 3.18 -9.77
C GLY A 97 -0.94 3.67 -10.60
N ASP A 98 0.00 2.77 -10.90
CA ASP A 98 1.27 3.08 -11.57
C ASP A 98 1.11 3.72 -12.96
N ASN A 99 -0.01 3.49 -13.65
CA ASN A 99 -0.32 4.08 -14.95
C ASN A 99 -0.49 5.61 -14.93
N VAL A 100 -0.92 6.18 -13.80
CA VAL A 100 -1.10 7.63 -13.59
C VAL A 100 -0.14 8.19 -12.56
N ASN A 101 0.53 7.32 -11.80
CA ASN A 101 1.43 7.66 -10.70
C ASN A 101 2.68 6.74 -10.72
N PRO A 102 3.53 6.85 -11.75
CA PRO A 102 4.70 5.98 -11.89
C PRO A 102 5.74 6.15 -10.78
N GLU A 103 5.77 7.31 -10.12
CA GLU A 103 6.62 7.57 -8.96
C GLU A 103 6.09 6.94 -7.67
N ARG A 104 4.90 6.33 -7.69
CA ARG A 104 4.24 5.70 -6.54
C ARG A 104 4.10 6.61 -5.33
N ARG A 105 3.89 7.89 -5.57
CA ARG A 105 3.63 8.87 -4.52
C ARG A 105 2.34 8.54 -3.80
N SER A 106 2.34 8.68 -2.49
CA SER A 106 1.18 8.41 -1.65
C SER A 106 0.18 9.56 -1.67
N SER A 107 -1.10 9.24 -1.48
CA SER A 107 -2.11 10.24 -1.14
C SER A 107 -1.69 11.02 0.10
N GLY A 108 -1.96 12.32 0.11
CA GLY A 108 -1.69 13.17 1.26
C GLY A 108 -2.62 12.92 2.46
N CYS A 109 -3.75 12.20 2.27
CA CYS A 109 -4.71 12.01 3.35
C CYS A 109 -5.30 10.60 3.45
N GLN A 110 -5.42 9.85 2.37
CA GLN A 110 -6.05 8.54 2.43
C GLN A 110 -5.08 7.46 2.92
N PHE A 111 -5.56 6.64 3.83
CA PHE A 111 -4.82 5.56 4.46
C PHE A 111 -5.66 4.29 4.54
N TYR A 112 -5.02 3.16 4.77
CA TYR A 112 -5.72 1.91 5.06
C TYR A 112 -5.04 1.14 6.19
N ILE A 113 -5.83 0.33 6.89
CA ILE A 113 -5.35 -0.61 7.89
C ILE A 113 -5.53 -2.01 7.33
N VAL A 114 -4.44 -2.76 7.31
CA VAL A 114 -4.38 -4.11 6.76
C VAL A 114 -5.09 -5.10 7.67
N TRP A 115 -5.96 -5.91 7.10
CA TRP A 115 -6.44 -7.13 7.73
C TRP A 115 -5.76 -8.36 7.11
N GLY A 116 -5.92 -8.54 5.81
CA GLY A 116 -5.33 -9.64 5.05
C GLY A 116 -5.85 -11.01 5.50
N LYS A 117 -5.21 -12.04 5.01
CA LYS A 117 -5.46 -13.44 5.40
C LYS A 117 -4.18 -14.11 5.85
N LYS A 118 -4.31 -15.26 6.50
CA LYS A 118 -3.18 -16.14 6.80
C LYS A 118 -2.86 -16.99 5.56
N TYR A 119 -1.60 -17.24 5.35
CA TYR A 119 -1.11 -18.05 4.23
C TYR A 119 -0.58 -19.39 4.74
N SER A 120 -0.81 -20.48 4.01
CA SER A 120 -0.05 -21.73 4.21
C SER A 120 1.37 -21.58 3.67
N GLU A 121 2.28 -22.47 4.07
CA GLU A 121 3.66 -22.48 3.55
C GLU A 121 3.69 -22.63 2.02
N GLY A 122 2.84 -23.49 1.45
CA GLY A 122 2.73 -23.64 0.01
C GLY A 122 2.24 -22.40 -0.71
N GLN A 123 1.24 -21.70 -0.14
CA GLN A 123 0.77 -20.41 -0.66
C GLN A 123 1.85 -19.34 -0.57
N MET A 124 2.63 -19.29 0.52
CA MET A 124 3.74 -18.35 0.67
C MET A 124 4.85 -18.61 -0.35
N ALA A 125 5.19 -19.87 -0.62
CA ALA A 125 6.17 -20.22 -1.64
C ALA A 125 5.72 -19.75 -3.04
N GLN A 126 4.46 -20.00 -3.39
CA GLN A 126 3.90 -19.55 -4.66
C GLN A 126 3.87 -18.01 -4.77
N LEU A 127 3.43 -17.33 -3.71
CA LEU A 127 3.37 -15.87 -3.66
C LEU A 127 4.75 -15.24 -3.75
N SER A 128 5.75 -15.78 -3.03
CA SER A 128 7.14 -15.31 -3.11
C SER A 128 7.69 -15.41 -4.53
N LYS A 129 7.36 -16.49 -5.25
CA LYS A 129 7.73 -16.64 -6.66
C LYS A 129 7.07 -15.57 -7.54
N GLN A 130 5.78 -15.32 -7.33
CA GLN A 130 5.04 -14.28 -8.07
C GLN A 130 5.59 -12.88 -7.80
N MET A 131 5.87 -12.54 -6.53
CA MET A 131 6.45 -11.25 -6.15
C MET A 131 7.81 -11.03 -6.79
N ARG A 132 8.65 -12.06 -6.82
CA ARG A 132 9.95 -12.00 -7.48
C ARG A 132 9.82 -11.77 -8.99
N MET A 133 8.99 -12.54 -9.67
CA MET A 133 8.72 -12.36 -11.11
C MET A 133 8.17 -10.95 -11.41
N GLN A 134 7.32 -10.41 -10.54
CA GLN A 134 6.76 -9.08 -10.69
C GLN A 134 7.83 -7.99 -10.51
N ALA A 135 8.73 -8.15 -9.54
CA ALA A 135 9.86 -7.25 -9.34
C ALA A 135 10.83 -7.28 -10.53
N GLU A 136 11.17 -8.46 -11.03
CA GLU A 136 11.99 -8.65 -12.24
C GLU A 136 11.36 -7.96 -13.45
N GLN A 137 10.06 -8.17 -13.67
CA GLN A 137 9.35 -7.51 -14.77
C GLN A 137 9.32 -5.99 -14.66
N GLN A 138 9.15 -5.45 -13.46
CA GLN A 138 9.15 -3.99 -13.24
C GLN A 138 10.51 -3.38 -13.51
N VAL A 139 11.59 -3.99 -13.01
CA VAL A 139 12.97 -3.51 -13.25
C VAL A 139 13.28 -3.58 -14.75
N PHE A 140 12.98 -4.71 -15.39
CA PHE A 140 13.19 -4.87 -16.83
C PHE A 140 12.44 -3.82 -17.65
N ASN A 141 11.15 -3.59 -17.36
CA ASN A 141 10.36 -2.58 -18.06
C ASN A 141 10.93 -1.16 -17.86
N GLY A 142 11.44 -0.86 -16.67
CA GLY A 142 12.13 0.41 -16.38
C GLY A 142 13.38 0.57 -17.25
N LEU A 143 14.24 -0.43 -17.30
CA LEU A 143 15.45 -0.42 -18.15
C LEU A 143 15.11 -0.29 -19.63
N VAL A 144 14.10 -1.00 -20.12
CA VAL A 144 13.62 -0.87 -21.52
C VAL A 144 13.12 0.55 -21.79
N ALA A 145 12.44 1.18 -20.84
CA ALA A 145 11.98 2.57 -21.00
C ALA A 145 13.16 3.55 -21.08
N GLU A 146 14.20 3.36 -20.30
CA GLU A 146 15.44 4.16 -20.36
C GLU A 146 16.17 3.99 -21.71
N HIS A 147 16.16 2.77 -22.26
CA HIS A 147 16.78 2.44 -23.55
C HIS A 147 15.83 2.60 -24.76
N ARG A 148 14.69 3.29 -24.58
CA ARG A 148 13.66 3.41 -25.62
C ARG A 148 14.17 3.91 -26.98
N LYS A 149 15.09 4.87 -26.98
CA LYS A 149 15.67 5.41 -28.22
C LYS A 149 16.45 4.34 -28.99
N GLU A 150 17.30 3.62 -28.29
CA GLU A 150 18.12 2.53 -28.85
C GLU A 150 17.26 1.39 -29.39
N VAL A 151 16.24 0.96 -28.62
CA VAL A 151 15.25 -0.04 -29.07
C VAL A 151 14.56 0.40 -30.35
N MET A 152 14.15 1.68 -30.46
CA MET A 152 13.50 2.21 -31.66
C MET A 152 14.45 2.26 -32.86
N GLU A 153 15.74 2.59 -32.65
CA GLU A 153 16.75 2.64 -33.68
C GLU A 153 17.05 1.23 -34.23
N LEU A 154 17.28 0.25 -33.36
CA LEU A 154 17.48 -1.15 -33.74
C LEU A 154 16.28 -1.70 -34.54
N ARG A 155 15.07 -1.40 -34.09
CA ARG A 155 13.82 -1.80 -34.79
C ARG A 155 13.73 -1.15 -36.19
N ARG A 156 14.04 0.15 -36.29
CA ARG A 156 14.04 0.87 -37.57
C ARG A 156 15.04 0.28 -38.56
N ASN A 157 16.23 -0.10 -38.09
CA ASN A 157 17.28 -0.72 -38.86
C ASN A 157 17.06 -2.21 -39.12
N ARG A 158 15.99 -2.82 -38.57
CA ARG A 158 15.70 -4.27 -38.61
C ARG A 158 16.83 -5.12 -38.07
N ASP A 159 17.59 -4.59 -37.12
CA ASP A 159 18.71 -5.28 -36.46
C ASP A 159 18.20 -6.22 -35.35
N GLN A 160 17.88 -7.43 -35.77
CA GLN A 160 17.41 -8.49 -34.84
C GLN A 160 18.53 -8.94 -33.89
N ALA A 161 19.76 -8.99 -34.35
CA ALA A 161 20.89 -9.41 -33.51
C ALA A 161 21.17 -8.36 -32.41
N GLY A 162 21.13 -7.08 -32.76
CA GLY A 162 21.25 -5.98 -31.80
C GLY A 162 20.10 -5.96 -30.79
N LEU A 163 18.86 -6.22 -31.20
CA LEU A 163 17.73 -6.33 -30.29
C LEU A 163 17.88 -7.49 -29.30
N MET A 164 18.36 -8.65 -29.75
CA MET A 164 18.62 -9.80 -28.87
C MET A 164 19.74 -9.51 -27.88
N ALA A 165 20.85 -8.93 -28.35
CA ALA A 165 21.99 -8.57 -27.49
C ALA A 165 21.55 -7.56 -26.41
N LEU A 166 20.79 -6.53 -26.78
CA LEU A 166 20.26 -5.56 -25.81
C LEU A 166 19.31 -6.23 -24.79
N GLN A 167 18.46 -7.14 -25.25
CA GLN A 167 17.56 -7.88 -24.36
C GLN A 167 18.32 -8.72 -23.34
N GLU A 168 19.39 -9.43 -23.78
CA GLU A 168 20.25 -10.21 -22.89
C GLU A 168 20.96 -9.31 -21.88
N GLU A 169 21.48 -8.17 -22.31
CA GLU A 169 22.13 -7.19 -21.43
C GLU A 169 21.16 -6.66 -20.38
N LEU A 170 19.96 -6.19 -20.78
CA LEU A 170 18.95 -5.68 -19.86
C LEU A 170 18.41 -6.76 -18.91
N SER A 171 18.35 -8.01 -19.35
CA SER A 171 18.00 -9.15 -18.50
C SER A 171 19.07 -9.37 -17.42
N ALA A 172 20.35 -9.37 -17.79
CA ALA A 172 21.44 -9.50 -16.83
C ALA A 172 21.49 -8.34 -15.83
N GLN A 173 21.25 -7.10 -16.29
CA GLN A 173 21.14 -5.93 -15.41
C GLN A 173 19.95 -6.06 -14.46
N THR A 174 18.83 -6.57 -14.93
CA THR A 174 17.62 -6.82 -14.12
C THR A 174 17.94 -7.78 -12.98
N ASP A 175 18.59 -8.92 -13.28
CA ASP A 175 18.95 -9.93 -12.28
C ASP A 175 19.89 -9.34 -11.21
N ALA A 176 20.86 -8.54 -11.64
CA ALA A 176 21.80 -7.88 -10.74
C ALA A 176 21.08 -6.90 -9.79
N ILE A 177 20.22 -6.03 -10.34
CA ILE A 177 19.47 -5.03 -9.57
C ILE A 177 18.50 -5.71 -8.58
N VAL A 178 17.75 -6.71 -9.03
CA VAL A 178 16.79 -7.44 -8.19
C VAL A 178 17.52 -8.13 -7.04
N LYS A 179 18.67 -8.75 -7.30
CA LYS A 179 19.48 -9.41 -6.29
C LYS A 179 20.09 -8.42 -5.31
N GLU A 180 20.71 -7.35 -5.79
CA GLU A 180 21.37 -6.33 -4.97
C GLU A 180 20.37 -5.63 -4.03
N LYS A 181 19.19 -5.26 -4.56
CA LYS A 181 18.15 -4.56 -3.79
C LYS A 181 17.22 -5.50 -3.02
N GLY A 182 17.36 -6.82 -3.16
CA GLY A 182 16.48 -7.80 -2.51
C GLY A 182 15.01 -7.66 -2.89
N LEU A 183 14.71 -7.24 -4.12
CA LEU A 183 13.35 -6.96 -4.56
C LEU A 183 12.54 -8.25 -4.71
N GLY A 184 11.29 -8.23 -4.26
CA GLY A 184 10.38 -9.37 -4.35
C GLY A 184 10.79 -10.57 -3.48
N VAL A 185 11.69 -10.36 -2.51
CA VAL A 185 12.14 -11.40 -1.57
C VAL A 185 11.56 -11.12 -0.19
N LEU A 186 10.83 -12.10 0.34
CA LEU A 186 10.36 -12.06 1.73
C LEU A 186 11.39 -12.74 2.64
N SER A 187 11.72 -12.10 3.76
CA SER A 187 12.55 -12.71 4.80
C SER A 187 11.80 -13.88 5.47
N ASP A 188 12.53 -14.76 6.13
CA ASP A 188 11.91 -15.87 6.86
C ASP A 188 11.04 -15.37 8.03
N GLU A 189 11.39 -14.23 8.62
CA GLU A 189 10.56 -13.56 9.62
C GLU A 189 9.23 -13.08 9.02
N GLN A 190 9.26 -12.39 7.88
CA GLN A 190 8.05 -11.96 7.18
C GLN A 190 7.16 -13.14 6.80
N LYS A 191 7.73 -14.22 6.25
CA LYS A 191 6.98 -15.44 5.93
C LYS A 191 6.31 -16.02 7.19
N LYS A 192 7.04 -16.11 8.31
CA LYS A 192 6.49 -16.57 9.59
C LYS A 192 5.35 -15.68 10.08
N VAL A 193 5.45 -14.37 9.95
CA VAL A 193 4.39 -13.43 10.33
C VAL A 193 3.16 -13.61 9.43
N TYR A 194 3.33 -13.71 8.12
CA TYR A 194 2.22 -13.89 7.18
C TYR A 194 1.51 -15.24 7.33
N THR A 195 2.21 -16.29 7.76
CA THR A 195 1.61 -17.60 8.04
C THR A 195 0.91 -17.64 9.41
N SER A 196 1.40 -16.94 10.42
CA SER A 196 0.84 -16.95 11.78
C SER A 196 -0.19 -15.87 12.03
N LEU A 197 0.14 -14.60 11.75
CA LEU A 197 -0.70 -13.43 11.96
C LEU A 197 -1.56 -13.12 10.72
N GLY A 198 -0.97 -13.18 9.54
CA GLY A 198 -1.59 -12.79 8.27
C GLY A 198 -1.20 -11.39 7.82
N GLY A 199 -1.75 -10.99 6.68
CA GLY A 199 -1.51 -9.69 6.05
C GLY A 199 -1.68 -9.73 4.54
N THR A 200 -1.04 -8.77 3.86
CA THR A 200 -1.13 -8.59 2.40
C THR A 200 0.26 -8.44 1.77
N PRO A 201 1.08 -9.52 1.77
CA PRO A 201 2.49 -9.44 1.34
C PRO A 201 2.69 -8.95 -0.10
N PHE A 202 1.70 -9.10 -0.98
CA PHE A 202 1.76 -8.61 -2.36
C PHE A 202 1.77 -7.07 -2.47
N LEU A 203 1.53 -6.33 -1.37
CA LEU A 203 1.64 -4.88 -1.31
C LEU A 203 3.02 -4.41 -0.82
N ASP A 204 3.87 -5.31 -0.35
CA ASP A 204 5.21 -4.96 0.16
C ASP A 204 6.08 -4.35 -0.95
N GLY A 205 6.72 -3.22 -0.62
CA GLY A 205 7.50 -2.44 -1.60
C GLY A 205 6.66 -1.70 -2.65
N GLN A 206 5.33 -1.76 -2.55
CA GLN A 206 4.40 -1.11 -3.48
C GLN A 206 3.68 0.09 -2.86
N TYR A 207 3.53 0.09 -1.55
CA TYR A 207 2.87 1.13 -0.74
C TYR A 207 3.70 1.41 0.52
N THR A 208 3.65 2.65 1.01
CA THR A 208 4.37 3.02 2.23
C THR A 208 3.59 2.59 3.46
N VAL A 209 4.19 1.70 4.25
CA VAL A 209 3.73 1.37 5.60
C VAL A 209 4.36 2.35 6.58
N PHE A 210 3.56 3.09 7.35
CA PHE A 210 4.06 4.15 8.21
C PHE A 210 3.61 4.04 9.69
N GLY A 211 2.96 2.92 10.04
CA GLY A 211 2.53 2.64 11.40
C GLY A 211 1.89 1.28 11.56
N GLU A 212 1.37 1.03 12.75
CA GLU A 212 0.67 -0.20 13.09
C GLU A 212 -0.38 0.01 14.17
N VAL A 213 -1.38 -0.87 14.21
CA VAL A 213 -2.35 -0.97 15.29
C VAL A 213 -1.69 -1.63 16.50
N VAL A 214 -1.69 -0.96 17.65
CA VAL A 214 -1.17 -1.48 18.91
C VAL A 214 -2.28 -1.88 19.90
N GLN A 215 -3.49 -1.31 19.73
CA GLN A 215 -4.70 -1.73 20.45
C GLN A 215 -5.92 -1.58 19.53
N GLY A 216 -6.96 -2.39 19.73
CA GLY A 216 -8.19 -2.33 18.93
C GLY A 216 -8.14 -3.13 17.65
N LEU A 217 -7.25 -4.12 17.51
CA LEU A 217 -7.22 -4.99 16.33
C LEU A 217 -8.54 -5.78 16.18
N GLU A 218 -9.22 -6.08 17.27
CA GLU A 218 -10.57 -6.67 17.29
C GLU A 218 -11.65 -5.71 16.77
N VAL A 219 -11.41 -4.39 16.83
CA VAL A 219 -12.27 -3.37 16.20
C VAL A 219 -12.09 -3.41 14.69
N VAL A 220 -10.85 -3.47 14.22
CA VAL A 220 -10.53 -3.66 12.79
C VAL A 220 -11.17 -4.95 12.28
N ALA A 221 -11.11 -6.05 13.05
CA ALA A 221 -11.75 -7.33 12.72
C ALA A 221 -13.27 -7.18 12.49
N ARG A 222 -13.94 -6.43 13.34
CA ARG A 222 -15.40 -6.19 13.19
C ARG A 222 -15.72 -5.27 12.03
N ILE A 223 -14.93 -4.25 11.79
CA ILE A 223 -15.12 -3.33 10.65
C ILE A 223 -14.96 -4.06 9.33
N GLN A 224 -13.92 -4.88 9.17
CA GLN A 224 -13.65 -5.61 7.93
C GLN A 224 -14.72 -6.67 7.58
N GLU A 225 -15.54 -7.08 8.56
CA GLU A 225 -16.70 -7.96 8.36
C GLU A 225 -17.99 -7.19 8.02
N ALA A 226 -17.96 -5.85 7.98
CA ALA A 226 -19.15 -5.06 7.66
C ALA A 226 -19.65 -5.38 6.24
N GLY A 227 -20.96 -5.50 6.09
CA GLY A 227 -21.59 -5.61 4.78
C GLY A 227 -21.35 -4.35 3.95
N THR A 228 -21.03 -4.52 2.67
CA THR A 228 -20.70 -3.44 1.74
C THR A 228 -21.60 -3.44 0.52
N ASP A 229 -21.65 -2.32 -0.19
CA ASP A 229 -22.29 -2.20 -1.50
C ASP A 229 -21.32 -2.64 -2.64
N GLY A 230 -21.73 -2.47 -3.89
CA GLY A 230 -20.94 -2.84 -5.06
C GLY A 230 -19.66 -2.03 -5.27
N ASN A 231 -19.46 -0.95 -4.49
CA ASN A 231 -18.26 -0.10 -4.49
C ASN A 231 -17.42 -0.29 -3.22
N ASP A 232 -17.63 -1.38 -2.50
CA ASP A 232 -16.95 -1.70 -1.23
C ASP A 232 -17.24 -0.69 -0.10
N ARG A 233 -18.23 0.22 -0.24
CA ARG A 233 -18.66 1.13 0.81
C ARG A 233 -19.53 0.39 1.83
N PRO A 234 -19.25 0.49 3.15
CA PRO A 234 -20.10 -0.08 4.17
C PRO A 234 -21.57 0.36 4.01
N LEU A 235 -22.51 -0.60 4.05
CA LEU A 235 -23.97 -0.33 3.99
C LEU A 235 -24.41 0.62 5.11
N LYS A 236 -23.82 0.48 6.27
CA LYS A 236 -23.91 1.44 7.38
C LYS A 236 -22.60 2.19 7.47
N ASP A 237 -22.64 3.51 7.30
CA ASP A 237 -21.44 4.34 7.34
C ASP A 237 -20.71 4.21 8.68
N ILE A 238 -19.39 4.08 8.61
CA ILE A 238 -18.50 3.96 9.75
C ILE A 238 -17.67 5.24 9.81
N GLN A 239 -18.15 6.18 10.61
CA GLN A 239 -17.46 7.45 10.87
C GLN A 239 -16.26 7.24 11.78
N MET A 240 -15.25 8.09 11.59
CA MET A 240 -14.11 8.17 12.49
C MET A 240 -13.89 9.58 13.02
N LYS A 241 -13.30 9.64 14.19
CA LYS A 241 -12.63 10.82 14.74
C LYS A 241 -11.23 10.40 15.12
N ILE A 242 -10.22 11.17 14.73
CA ILE A 242 -8.83 10.84 15.03
C ILE A 242 -8.23 11.92 15.92
N SER A 243 -7.62 11.52 17.03
CA SER A 243 -7.01 12.42 18.01
C SER A 243 -5.62 11.96 18.45
N LEU A 244 -4.81 12.91 18.91
CA LEU A 244 -3.53 12.66 19.58
C LEU A 244 -3.76 12.48 21.09
N PHE A 245 -2.93 11.68 21.75
CA PHE A 245 -2.94 11.51 23.21
C PHE A 245 -1.55 11.18 23.76
#